data_7ca0b45073fff2df65d1605394abe294
#
_entry.id   7ca0b45073fff2df65d1605394abe294
#
_cell.length_a   1.000
_cell.length_b   1.000
_cell.length_c   1.000
_cell.angle_alpha   90.00
_cell.angle_beta   90.00
_cell.angle_gamma   90.00
#
_symmetry.space_group_name_H-M   'P 1'
#
loop_
_entity.id
_entity.type
_entity.pdbx_description
1 polymer ?
#
loop_
_entity_poly.entity_id
_entity_poly.type
_entity_poly.pdbx_seq_one_letter_code
_entity_poly.pdbx_strand_id
1 'polypeptide(L)'
;PHTVNILEEINMDKNQGYAILKVVMLENGRGFALGECPREPEPFVTWACYDDEHGRRQYEWGHYGSDREALARDLTERVEDYQQQFSVKVAWVEEPGLYKYYSTQRPVNIGTFPKPSHNAPDEIVNYDQRVPVEGGAFLAWGHLTYTRPLSEKDMADYELRPSKDNPAVGKRMERKPSISRQMQEAG
;
A
#
# COMPACT_ATOMS: atom_id res chain seq x y z
N PRO A 1 22.83 -8.89 -11.40
CA PRO A 1 22.38 -8.09 -10.26
C PRO A 1 21.48 -6.92 -10.64
N HIS A 2 21.47 -6.49 -11.91
CA HIS A 2 20.62 -5.37 -12.36
C HIS A 2 19.24 -5.78 -12.84
N THR A 3 18.98 -7.05 -13.05
CA THR A 3 17.69 -7.54 -13.58
C THR A 3 16.58 -7.54 -12.52
N VAL A 4 16.95 -7.70 -11.25
CA VAL A 4 15.99 -7.68 -10.13
C VAL A 4 15.42 -6.27 -9.91
N ASN A 5 16.25 -5.24 -10.10
CA ASN A 5 15.83 -3.85 -9.91
C ASN A 5 14.83 -3.36 -10.96
N ILE A 6 14.86 -3.90 -12.18
CA ILE A 6 13.93 -3.51 -13.25
C ILE A 6 12.53 -4.04 -12.99
N LEU A 7 12.41 -5.26 -12.43
CA LEU A 7 11.11 -5.85 -12.10
C LEU A 7 10.48 -5.19 -10.87
N GLU A 8 11.31 -4.81 -9.88
CA GLU A 8 10.85 -4.04 -8.73
C GLU A 8 10.39 -2.64 -9.14
N GLU A 9 11.11 -1.96 -10.05
CA GLU A 9 10.72 -0.65 -10.58
C GLU A 9 9.39 -0.69 -11.35
N ILE A 10 9.06 -1.79 -12.03
CA ILE A 10 7.81 -1.94 -12.80
C ILE A 10 6.59 -2.07 -11.87
N ASN A 11 6.77 -2.67 -10.69
CA ASN A 11 5.68 -2.90 -9.73
C ASN A 11 5.45 -1.74 -8.76
N MET A 12 6.37 -0.76 -8.70
CA MET A 12 6.23 0.38 -7.81
C MET A 12 5.40 1.49 -8.47
N ASP A 13 4.48 2.06 -7.72
CA ASP A 13 3.78 3.27 -8.14
C ASP A 13 4.78 4.40 -8.34
N LYS A 14 4.50 5.26 -9.32
CA LYS A 14 5.35 6.42 -9.64
C LYS A 14 4.53 7.68 -9.71
N ASN A 15 5.16 8.78 -9.31
CA ASN A 15 4.64 10.12 -9.53
C ASN A 15 5.76 11.04 -10.02
N GLN A 16 5.57 11.68 -11.17
CA GLN A 16 6.57 12.59 -11.77
C GLN A 16 7.96 11.96 -11.94
N GLY A 17 8.01 10.65 -12.17
CA GLY A 17 9.27 9.89 -12.28
C GLY A 17 9.87 9.42 -10.97
N TYR A 18 9.31 9.81 -9.82
CA TYR A 18 9.73 9.32 -8.50
C TYR A 18 8.97 8.03 -8.17
N ALA A 19 9.70 6.99 -7.80
CA ALA A 19 9.11 5.76 -7.28
C ALA A 19 8.59 5.99 -5.86
N ILE A 20 7.39 5.52 -5.56
CA ILE A 20 6.80 5.66 -4.24
C ILE A 20 7.38 4.58 -3.31
N LEU A 21 8.09 5.00 -2.28
CA LEU A 21 8.73 4.10 -1.32
C LEU A 21 7.83 3.75 -0.15
N LYS A 22 7.03 4.70 0.31
CA LYS A 22 6.18 4.55 1.49
C LYS A 22 5.01 5.51 1.43
N VAL A 23 3.86 5.05 1.86
CA VAL A 23 2.68 5.90 2.03
C VAL A 23 2.08 5.63 3.40
N VAL A 24 1.71 6.68 4.10
CA VAL A 24 0.92 6.60 5.33
C VAL A 24 -0.46 7.17 5.04
N MET A 25 -1.48 6.32 5.07
CA MET A 25 -2.86 6.72 4.84
C MET A 25 -3.59 6.89 6.16
N LEU A 26 -4.34 7.97 6.27
CA LEU A 26 -5.12 8.31 7.46
C LEU A 26 -6.58 7.94 7.26
N GLU A 27 -7.31 7.79 8.36
CA GLU A 27 -8.70 7.32 8.32
C GLU A 27 -9.66 8.27 7.57
N ASN A 28 -9.28 9.52 7.38
CA ASN A 28 -10.09 10.52 6.68
C ASN A 28 -9.81 10.63 5.16
N GLY A 29 -8.97 9.78 4.59
CA GLY A 29 -8.68 9.80 3.16
C GLY A 29 -7.44 10.58 2.76
N ARG A 30 -6.87 11.30 3.66
CA ARG A 30 -5.62 12.00 3.43
C ARG A 30 -4.45 11.11 3.78
N GLY A 31 -3.31 11.40 3.20
CA GLY A 31 -2.09 10.65 3.46
C GLY A 31 -0.85 11.45 3.11
N PHE A 32 0.29 10.83 3.34
CA PHE A 32 1.60 11.39 3.00
C PHE A 32 2.47 10.30 2.42
N ALA A 33 3.27 10.65 1.43
CA ALA A 33 4.09 9.70 0.69
C ALA A 33 5.55 10.15 0.62
N LEU A 34 6.45 9.18 0.58
CA LEU A 34 7.87 9.37 0.34
C LEU A 34 8.21 8.75 -1.02
N GLY A 35 8.91 9.51 -1.85
CA GLY A 35 9.34 9.06 -3.17
C GLY A 35 10.83 9.23 -3.40
N GLU A 36 11.37 8.50 -4.37
CA GLU A 36 12.77 8.54 -4.77
C GLU A 36 12.91 8.52 -6.29
N CYS A 37 13.75 9.41 -6.81
CA CYS A 37 14.24 9.37 -8.18
C CYS A 37 15.74 9.67 -8.19
N PRO A 38 16.60 8.63 -8.29
CA PRO A 38 18.06 8.83 -8.21
C PRO A 38 18.64 9.75 -9.28
N ARG A 39 17.89 9.95 -10.39
CA ARG A 39 18.36 10.79 -11.51
C ARG A 39 18.14 12.28 -11.30
N GLU A 40 17.31 12.64 -10.32
CA GLU A 40 16.98 14.03 -10.06
C GLU A 40 18.03 14.69 -9.16
N PRO A 41 18.27 16.01 -9.30
CA PRO A 41 19.17 16.75 -8.39
C PRO A 41 18.75 16.65 -6.92
N GLU A 42 17.45 16.61 -6.67
CA GLU A 42 16.86 16.33 -5.36
C GLU A 42 16.17 14.97 -5.46
N PRO A 43 16.88 13.86 -5.13
CA PRO A 43 16.35 12.52 -5.41
C PRO A 43 15.25 12.07 -4.49
N PHE A 44 14.97 12.77 -3.40
CA PHE A 44 13.92 12.40 -2.46
C PHE A 44 12.85 13.48 -2.35
N VAL A 45 11.62 13.04 -2.13
CA VAL A 45 10.48 13.95 -2.00
C VAL A 45 9.45 13.36 -1.05
N THR A 46 8.80 14.23 -0.27
CA THR A 46 7.54 13.87 0.39
C THR A 46 6.40 14.67 -0.21
N TRP A 47 5.24 14.07 -0.32
CA TRP A 47 4.02 14.71 -0.75
C TRP A 47 2.89 14.49 0.25
N ALA A 48 1.95 15.42 0.32
CA ALA A 48 0.62 15.12 0.77
C ALA A 48 -0.10 14.36 -0.37
N CYS A 49 -1.00 13.47 -0.03
CA CYS A 49 -1.74 12.70 -1.04
C CYS A 49 -3.17 12.40 -0.58
N TYR A 50 -3.98 12.00 -1.53
CA TYR A 50 -5.35 11.54 -1.30
C TYR A 50 -5.79 10.70 -2.50
N ASP A 51 -6.76 9.83 -2.29
CA ASP A 51 -7.38 9.10 -3.39
C ASP A 51 -8.61 9.87 -3.87
N ASP A 52 -8.68 10.14 -5.18
CA ASP A 52 -9.81 10.85 -5.77
C ASP A 52 -11.05 9.95 -5.89
N GLU A 53 -12.14 10.50 -6.41
CA GLU A 53 -13.41 9.79 -6.57
C GLU A 53 -13.32 8.56 -7.50
N HIS A 54 -12.30 8.48 -8.36
CA HIS A 54 -12.03 7.35 -9.24
C HIS A 54 -11.01 6.36 -8.64
N GLY A 55 -10.60 6.55 -7.39
CA GLY A 55 -9.61 5.72 -6.72
C GLY A 55 -8.17 5.97 -7.20
N ARG A 56 -7.94 7.08 -7.91
CA ARG A 56 -6.59 7.48 -8.35
C ARG A 56 -5.94 8.33 -7.28
N ARG A 57 -4.69 7.98 -6.96
CA ARG A 57 -3.93 8.74 -5.97
C ARG A 57 -3.41 10.03 -6.58
N GLN A 58 -3.69 11.14 -5.89
CA GLN A 58 -3.22 12.47 -6.23
C GLN A 58 -2.15 12.89 -5.22
N TYR A 59 -1.11 13.55 -5.71
CA TYR A 59 0.03 14.01 -4.90
C TYR A 59 0.15 15.52 -5.02
N GLU A 60 0.40 16.18 -3.90
CA GLU A 60 0.50 17.65 -3.85
C GLU A 60 1.50 18.07 -2.76
N TRP A 61 1.94 19.32 -2.83
CA TRP A 61 2.73 19.95 -1.76
C TRP A 61 4.04 19.21 -1.51
N GLY A 62 4.87 19.09 -2.55
CA GLY A 62 6.15 18.38 -2.47
C GLY A 62 7.21 19.11 -1.66
N HIS A 63 7.88 18.37 -0.79
CA HIS A 63 9.11 18.79 -0.13
C HIS A 63 10.24 17.96 -0.71
N TYR A 64 11.20 18.60 -1.36
CA TYR A 64 12.30 17.92 -2.07
C TYR A 64 13.60 18.04 -1.29
N GLY A 65 14.46 17.04 -1.41
CA GLY A 65 15.76 17.07 -0.77
C GLY A 65 16.72 15.98 -1.27
N SER A 66 17.94 16.03 -0.78
CA SER A 66 19.03 15.14 -1.20
C SER A 66 19.35 14.05 -0.18
N ASP A 67 18.80 14.14 1.03
CA ASP A 67 19.07 13.18 2.11
C ASP A 67 17.82 12.35 2.42
N ARG A 68 17.92 11.03 2.20
CA ARG A 68 16.82 10.10 2.43
C ARG A 68 16.30 10.14 3.88
N GLU A 69 17.22 10.18 4.86
CA GLU A 69 16.83 10.21 6.26
C GLU A 69 16.10 11.50 6.63
N ALA A 70 16.55 12.63 6.05
CA ALA A 70 15.88 13.91 6.27
C ALA A 70 14.45 13.89 5.73
N LEU A 71 14.23 13.33 4.54
CA LEU A 71 12.89 13.24 3.96
C LEU A 71 12.03 12.19 4.67
N ALA A 72 12.61 11.12 5.20
CA ALA A 72 11.90 10.16 6.04
C ALA A 72 11.41 10.82 7.33
N ARG A 73 12.22 11.67 7.95
CA ARG A 73 11.81 12.47 9.11
C ARG A 73 10.71 13.46 8.74
N ASP A 74 10.85 14.13 7.59
CA ASP A 74 9.83 15.05 7.08
C ASP A 74 8.47 14.35 6.91
N LEU A 75 8.48 13.13 6.38
CA LEU A 75 7.26 12.31 6.26
C LEU A 75 6.61 12.09 7.64
N THR A 76 7.39 11.67 8.62
CA THR A 76 6.91 11.43 9.98
C THR A 76 6.36 12.70 10.61
N GLU A 77 7.06 13.81 10.48
CA GLU A 77 6.62 15.12 11.00
C GLU A 77 5.32 15.58 10.36
N ARG A 78 5.20 15.43 9.03
CA ARG A 78 3.97 15.80 8.31
C ARG A 78 2.78 14.98 8.78
N VAL A 79 2.96 13.67 8.99
CA VAL A 79 1.92 12.79 9.52
C VAL A 79 1.52 13.21 10.93
N GLU A 80 2.49 13.38 11.83
CA GLU A 80 2.24 13.74 13.23
C GLU A 80 1.56 15.09 13.35
N ASP A 81 2.04 16.09 12.62
CA ASP A 81 1.45 17.45 12.62
C ASP A 81 -0.01 17.40 12.16
N TYR A 82 -0.27 16.65 11.10
CA TYR A 82 -1.62 16.49 10.56
C TYR A 82 -2.54 15.78 11.56
N GLN A 83 -2.05 14.69 12.18
CA GLN A 83 -2.80 13.96 13.20
C GLN A 83 -3.13 14.84 14.40
N GLN A 84 -2.19 15.67 14.84
CA GLN A 84 -2.41 16.58 15.93
C GLN A 84 -3.42 17.66 15.59
N GLN A 85 -3.33 18.22 14.39
CA GLN A 85 -4.22 19.29 13.94
C GLN A 85 -5.66 18.82 13.71
N PHE A 86 -5.84 17.62 13.15
CA PHE A 86 -7.15 17.13 12.72
C PHE A 86 -7.69 15.97 13.56
N SER A 87 -6.97 15.52 14.57
CA SER A 87 -7.36 14.42 15.46
C SER A 87 -7.75 13.15 14.70
N VAL A 88 -6.91 12.76 13.73
CA VAL A 88 -7.16 11.61 12.85
C VAL A 88 -6.11 10.52 13.08
N LYS A 89 -6.53 9.26 13.00
CA LYS A 89 -5.65 8.11 13.19
C LYS A 89 -5.10 7.60 11.86
N VAL A 90 -3.95 6.91 11.92
CA VAL A 90 -3.42 6.17 10.79
C VAL A 90 -4.36 5.00 10.47
N ALA A 91 -4.76 4.90 9.21
CA ALA A 91 -5.55 3.77 8.72
C ALA A 91 -4.65 2.59 8.34
N TRP A 92 -3.65 2.82 7.50
CA TRP A 92 -2.65 1.81 7.10
C TRP A 92 -1.40 2.46 6.54
N VAL A 93 -0.34 1.66 6.46
CA VAL A 93 0.92 2.03 5.80
C VAL A 93 1.06 1.20 4.53
N GLU A 94 1.65 1.77 3.49
CA GLU A 94 1.97 1.08 2.24
C GLU A 94 3.47 1.08 2.03
N GLU A 95 4.02 -0.11 1.84
CA GLU A 95 5.42 -0.34 1.46
C GLU A 95 5.50 -1.62 0.62
N PRO A 96 6.38 -1.68 -0.39
CA PRO A 96 6.55 -2.90 -1.17
C PRO A 96 6.84 -4.11 -0.29
N GLY A 97 6.08 -5.20 -0.47
CA GLY A 97 6.25 -6.44 0.25
C GLY A 97 5.78 -6.47 1.70
N LEU A 98 5.12 -5.41 2.17
CA LEU A 98 4.78 -5.26 3.59
C LEU A 98 3.70 -6.25 4.07
N TYR A 99 2.72 -6.57 3.22
CA TYR A 99 1.59 -7.43 3.56
C TYR A 99 1.74 -8.78 2.90
N LYS A 100 1.70 -9.85 3.69
CA LYS A 100 1.88 -11.22 3.24
C LYS A 100 0.59 -12.02 3.45
N TYR A 101 0.22 -12.80 2.44
CA TYR A 101 -0.99 -13.64 2.45
C TYR A 101 -0.64 -15.03 1.97
N TYR A 102 -1.18 -16.05 2.64
CA TYR A 102 -0.96 -17.44 2.28
C TYR A 102 -2.14 -17.97 1.47
N SER A 103 -1.84 -18.71 0.41
CA SER A 103 -2.86 -19.45 -0.34
C SER A 103 -3.02 -20.83 0.31
N THR A 104 -4.18 -21.06 0.95
CA THR A 104 -4.42 -22.27 1.74
C THR A 104 -5.24 -23.32 1.00
N GLN A 105 -6.00 -22.92 -0.03
CA GLN A 105 -6.95 -23.81 -0.71
C GLN A 105 -6.53 -24.21 -2.12
N ARG A 106 -5.61 -23.50 -2.73
CA ARG A 106 -5.16 -23.76 -4.09
C ARG A 106 -3.71 -23.35 -4.31
N PRO A 107 -3.00 -24.01 -5.27
CA PRO A 107 -1.67 -23.55 -5.68
C PRO A 107 -1.69 -22.12 -6.23
N VAL A 108 -0.62 -21.36 -5.97
CA VAL A 108 -0.54 -19.95 -6.38
C VAL A 108 -0.26 -19.77 -7.88
N ASN A 109 0.10 -20.84 -8.60
CA ASN A 109 0.32 -20.82 -10.04
C ASN A 109 -0.96 -21.09 -10.84
N ILE A 110 -2.10 -21.28 -10.18
CA ILE A 110 -3.39 -21.55 -10.81
C ILE A 110 -4.33 -20.38 -10.55
N GLY A 111 -4.83 -19.77 -11.63
CA GLY A 111 -5.81 -18.70 -11.56
C GLY A 111 -5.21 -17.33 -11.30
N THR A 112 -6.06 -16.38 -11.04
CA THR A 112 -5.70 -14.98 -10.77
C THR A 112 -5.88 -14.65 -9.30
N PHE A 113 -5.11 -13.69 -8.83
CA PHE A 113 -5.20 -13.18 -7.46
C PHE A 113 -5.60 -11.70 -7.45
N PRO A 114 -6.11 -11.18 -6.32
CA PRO A 114 -6.61 -9.82 -6.29
C PRO A 114 -5.55 -8.81 -6.71
N LYS A 115 -5.98 -7.85 -7.53
CA LYS A 115 -5.17 -6.69 -7.92
C LYS A 115 -5.74 -5.49 -7.20
N PRO A 116 -5.09 -4.99 -6.16
CA PRO A 116 -5.47 -3.70 -5.57
C PRO A 116 -5.51 -2.61 -6.63
N SER A 117 -6.27 -1.55 -6.37
CA SER A 117 -6.62 -0.54 -7.37
C SER A 117 -5.45 0.07 -8.14
N HIS A 118 -4.23 -0.06 -7.67
CA HIS A 118 -3.06 0.56 -8.33
C HIS A 118 -1.94 -0.42 -8.68
N ASN A 119 -1.92 -1.63 -8.14
CA ASN A 119 -0.86 -2.59 -8.47
C ASN A 119 -1.30 -4.03 -8.28
N ALA A 120 -0.57 -4.93 -8.94
CA ALA A 120 -0.64 -6.37 -8.76
C ALA A 120 0.13 -6.79 -7.49
N PRO A 121 0.11 -8.07 -7.11
CA PRO A 121 1.01 -8.58 -6.08
C PRO A 121 2.46 -8.20 -6.37
N ASP A 122 3.21 -7.82 -5.33
CA ASP A 122 4.63 -7.50 -5.46
C ASP A 122 5.44 -8.76 -5.77
N GLU A 123 5.07 -9.87 -5.12
CA GLU A 123 5.73 -11.15 -5.28
C GLU A 123 4.73 -12.29 -5.12
N ILE A 124 4.91 -13.35 -5.89
CA ILE A 124 4.17 -14.61 -5.76
C ILE A 124 5.20 -15.73 -5.60
N VAL A 125 5.11 -16.48 -4.49
CA VAL A 125 6.01 -17.60 -4.21
C VAL A 125 5.21 -18.90 -4.17
N ASN A 126 5.55 -19.84 -5.04
CA ASN A 126 4.96 -21.17 -5.11
C ASN A 126 5.82 -22.16 -4.33
N TYR A 127 5.22 -22.91 -3.43
CA TYR A 127 5.94 -23.94 -2.65
C TYR A 127 5.98 -25.29 -3.33
N ASP A 128 5.31 -25.47 -4.47
CA ASP A 128 5.15 -26.72 -5.23
C ASP A 128 4.42 -27.82 -4.48
N GLN A 129 4.20 -27.68 -3.18
CA GLN A 129 3.43 -28.60 -2.34
C GLN A 129 2.89 -27.81 -1.16
N ARG A 130 1.94 -28.37 -0.44
CA ARG A 130 1.46 -27.78 0.80
C ARG A 130 2.53 -27.94 1.88
N VAL A 131 2.88 -26.83 2.52
CA VAL A 131 3.85 -26.82 3.62
C VAL A 131 3.25 -26.16 4.85
N PRO A 132 3.67 -26.57 6.06
CA PRO A 132 3.29 -25.88 7.29
C PRO A 132 3.90 -24.48 7.33
N VAL A 133 3.09 -23.49 7.70
CA VAL A 133 3.51 -22.09 7.84
C VAL A 133 3.05 -21.54 9.20
N GLU A 134 3.56 -20.39 9.58
CA GLU A 134 3.22 -19.72 10.84
C GLU A 134 3.42 -20.64 12.07
N GLY A 135 4.61 -21.25 12.15
CA GLY A 135 4.93 -22.17 13.24
C GLY A 135 4.15 -23.49 13.20
N GLY A 136 3.65 -23.89 12.04
CA GLY A 136 2.86 -25.09 11.85
C GLY A 136 1.36 -24.91 12.07
N ALA A 137 0.90 -23.66 12.19
CA ALA A 137 -0.50 -23.37 12.49
C ALA A 137 -1.46 -23.82 11.37
N PHE A 138 -1.01 -23.80 10.12
CA PHE A 138 -1.81 -24.24 8.96
C PHE A 138 -0.92 -24.58 7.78
N LEU A 139 -1.50 -25.20 6.76
CA LEU A 139 -0.79 -25.59 5.54
C LEU A 139 -1.08 -24.58 4.44
N ALA A 140 -0.07 -24.25 3.62
CA ALA A 140 -0.23 -23.36 2.49
C ALA A 140 0.50 -23.89 1.25
N TRP A 141 -0.04 -23.53 0.08
CA TRP A 141 0.52 -23.85 -1.23
C TRP A 141 1.54 -22.81 -1.70
N GLY A 142 1.53 -21.65 -1.08
CA GLY A 142 2.41 -20.55 -1.43
C GLY A 142 1.96 -19.28 -0.73
N HIS A 143 2.67 -18.19 -1.04
CA HIS A 143 2.29 -16.88 -0.50
C HIS A 143 2.41 -15.78 -1.55
N LEU A 144 1.73 -14.68 -1.28
CA LEU A 144 1.77 -13.46 -2.08
C LEU A 144 2.09 -12.29 -1.16
N THR A 145 2.82 -11.32 -1.67
CA THR A 145 3.05 -10.06 -0.96
C THR A 145 2.45 -8.89 -1.72
N TYR A 146 2.02 -7.90 -0.97
CA TYR A 146 1.38 -6.70 -1.50
C TYR A 146 1.92 -5.46 -0.82
N THR A 147 1.95 -4.36 -1.54
CA THR A 147 2.28 -3.03 -1.00
C THR A 147 1.18 -2.52 -0.08
N ARG A 148 -0.09 -2.78 -0.45
CA ARG A 148 -1.29 -2.35 0.26
C ARG A 148 -1.99 -3.54 0.87
N PRO A 149 -2.70 -3.35 2.00
CA PRO A 149 -3.46 -4.45 2.58
C PRO A 149 -4.65 -4.82 1.68
N LEU A 150 -4.91 -6.12 1.56
CA LEU A 150 -6.11 -6.61 0.89
C LEU A 150 -7.34 -6.36 1.78
N SER A 151 -8.49 -6.20 1.14
CA SER A 151 -9.76 -6.13 1.86
C SER A 151 -10.15 -7.50 2.42
N GLU A 152 -10.98 -7.52 3.45
CA GLU A 152 -11.53 -8.76 3.98
C GLU A 152 -12.30 -9.53 2.90
N LYS A 153 -13.00 -8.80 2.03
CA LYS A 153 -13.71 -9.40 0.88
C LYS A 153 -12.74 -10.11 -0.07
N ASP A 154 -11.62 -9.45 -0.43
CA ASP A 154 -10.63 -10.06 -1.33
C ASP A 154 -9.98 -11.28 -0.69
N MET A 155 -9.65 -11.21 0.60
CA MET A 155 -9.11 -12.37 1.30
C MET A 155 -10.09 -13.54 1.33
N ALA A 156 -11.36 -13.27 1.56
CA ALA A 156 -12.40 -14.32 1.56
C ALA A 156 -12.64 -14.88 0.16
N ASP A 157 -12.80 -14.01 -0.85
CA ASP A 157 -13.09 -14.43 -2.22
C ASP A 157 -11.97 -15.28 -2.83
N TYR A 158 -10.74 -14.99 -2.48
CA TYR A 158 -9.56 -15.69 -3.00
C TYR A 158 -8.97 -16.70 -2.01
N GLU A 159 -9.63 -16.90 -0.87
CA GLU A 159 -9.24 -17.87 0.16
C GLU A 159 -7.81 -17.67 0.64
N LEU A 160 -7.43 -16.40 0.81
CA LEU A 160 -6.13 -15.98 1.31
C LEU A 160 -6.19 -15.76 2.81
N ARG A 161 -5.14 -16.18 3.50
CA ARG A 161 -5.01 -16.02 4.94
C ARG A 161 -3.83 -15.10 5.26
N PRO A 162 -4.04 -13.99 6.01
CA PRO A 162 -2.97 -13.06 6.29
C PRO A 162 -1.92 -13.64 7.23
N SER A 163 -0.66 -13.24 7.03
CA SER A 163 0.39 -13.49 8.00
C SER A 163 0.09 -12.76 9.30
N LYS A 164 0.39 -13.41 10.43
CA LYS A 164 0.29 -12.79 11.76
C LYS A 164 1.22 -11.58 11.94
N ASP A 165 2.28 -11.49 11.12
CA ASP A 165 3.27 -10.42 11.18
C ASP A 165 2.88 -9.19 10.36
N ASN A 166 1.77 -9.24 9.63
CA ASN A 166 1.28 -8.08 8.90
C ASN A 166 0.96 -6.94 9.88
N PRO A 167 1.24 -5.69 9.49
CA PRO A 167 0.83 -4.54 10.30
C PRO A 167 -0.68 -4.52 10.51
N ALA A 168 -1.11 -4.04 11.66
CA ALA A 168 -2.53 -3.84 11.92
C ALA A 168 -3.09 -2.82 10.94
N VAL A 169 -4.27 -3.11 10.40
CA VAL A 169 -4.99 -2.22 9.50
C VAL A 169 -6.14 -1.60 10.26
N GLY A 170 -6.18 -0.26 10.28
CA GLY A 170 -7.29 0.47 10.86
C GLY A 170 -8.55 0.36 10.01
N LYS A 171 -9.59 1.07 10.42
CA LYS A 171 -10.85 1.08 9.69
C LYS A 171 -10.62 1.61 8.29
N ARG A 172 -10.95 0.81 7.25
CA ARG A 172 -10.92 1.29 5.88
C ARG A 172 -11.95 2.39 5.71
N MET A 173 -11.51 3.46 5.05
CA MET A 173 -12.41 4.53 4.71
C MET A 173 -13.41 4.05 3.68
N GLU A 174 -14.68 4.25 3.99
CA GLU A 174 -15.72 4.19 2.99
C GLU A 174 -15.61 5.43 2.12
N ARG A 175 -15.79 5.29 0.80
CA ARG A 175 -15.93 6.43 -0.10
C ARG A 175 -17.09 7.27 0.37
N LYS A 176 -16.82 8.50 0.78
CA LYS A 176 -17.89 9.44 1.02
C LYS A 176 -18.54 9.80 -0.33
N PRO A 177 -19.89 9.83 -0.41
CA PRO A 177 -20.56 10.35 -1.58
C PRO A 177 -20.05 11.76 -1.92
N SER A 178 -20.04 12.13 -3.22
CA SER A 178 -19.70 13.48 -3.62
C SER A 178 -20.65 14.48 -2.96
N ILE A 179 -20.21 15.73 -2.78
CA ILE A 179 -21.03 16.79 -2.17
C ILE A 179 -22.38 16.91 -2.87
N SER A 180 -22.43 16.79 -4.20
CA SER A 180 -23.67 16.81 -4.96
C SER A 180 -24.61 15.66 -4.62
N ARG A 181 -24.08 14.47 -4.35
CA ARG A 181 -24.87 13.32 -3.90
C ARG A 181 -25.39 13.50 -2.48
N GLN A 182 -24.58 14.05 -1.58
CA GLN A 182 -25.00 14.35 -0.22
C GLN A 182 -26.13 15.36 -0.19
N MET A 183 -26.08 16.37 -1.06
CA MET A 183 -27.16 17.35 -1.20
C MET A 183 -28.43 16.77 -1.76
N GLN A 184 -28.35 15.81 -2.69
CA GLN A 184 -29.52 15.10 -3.22
C GLN A 184 -30.15 14.16 -2.20
N GLU A 185 -29.37 13.52 -1.37
CA GLU A 185 -29.85 12.62 -0.31
C GLU A 185 -30.47 13.40 0.87
N ALA A 186 -30.04 14.65 1.09
CA ALA A 186 -30.56 15.52 2.14
C ALA A 186 -31.84 16.27 1.73
N GLY A 187 -32.17 16.26 0.44
CA GLY A 187 -33.37 16.88 -0.11
C GLY A 187 -34.49 15.89 -0.31
#